data_09a25eaf688df6820b5c01a9efee3ee4
#
_entry.id   09a25eaf688df6820b5c01a9efee3ee4
#
_cell.length_a   1.000
_cell.length_b   1.000
_cell.length_c   1.000
_cell.angle_alpha   90.00
_cell.angle_beta   90.00
_cell.angle_gamma   90.00
#
_symmetry.space_group_name_H-M   'P 1'
#
loop_
_entity.id
_entity.type
_entity.pdbx_description
1 polymer ?
#
loop_
_entity_poly.entity_id
_entity_poly.type
_entity_poly.pdbx_seq_one_letter_code
_entity_poly.pdbx_strand_id
1 'polypeptide(L)'
;MQKVAFICVHNSCRSQIAEALGKHLAADVFESYSAGTETRPRINPDAVRLMKQLYGIDMEATQYSKLIEDIPPVDIVVTMGCNVECPYLPCKKRVDWGLEDPTGQGDEVFLATIRTIEEKILELKQELS
;
A
#
# COMPACT_ATOMS: atom_id res chain seq x y z
N MET A 1 8.00 6.75 16.23
CA MET A 1 7.75 5.73 15.17
C MET A 1 7.66 6.43 13.83
N GLN A 2 8.36 5.92 12.83
CA GLN A 2 8.34 6.52 11.50
C GLN A 2 6.99 6.29 10.82
N LYS A 3 6.59 7.24 9.97
CA LYS A 3 5.36 7.16 9.19
C LYS A 3 5.72 6.85 7.74
N VAL A 4 5.12 5.80 7.19
CA VAL A 4 5.36 5.34 5.83
C VAL A 4 4.07 5.47 5.02
N ALA A 5 4.13 6.11 3.87
CA ALA A 5 3.00 6.23 2.95
C ALA A 5 3.26 5.39 1.70
N PHE A 6 2.31 4.52 1.38
CA PHE A 6 2.32 3.72 0.17
C PHE A 6 1.44 4.41 -0.87
N ILE A 7 2.01 4.79 -1.99
CA ILE A 7 1.37 5.66 -2.97
C ILE A 7 1.21 4.95 -4.31
N CYS A 8 -0.02 4.99 -4.85
CA CYS A 8 -0.30 4.58 -6.23
C CYS A 8 -1.34 5.53 -6.83
N VAL A 9 -1.75 5.32 -8.09
CA VAL A 9 -2.65 6.28 -8.77
C VAL A 9 -3.99 6.41 -8.07
N HIS A 10 -4.71 5.28 -7.94
CA HIS A 10 -6.10 5.30 -7.47
C HIS A 10 -6.28 4.96 -5.99
N ASN A 11 -5.21 4.54 -5.32
CA ASN A 11 -5.27 4.08 -3.93
C ASN A 11 -6.39 3.04 -3.73
N SER A 12 -6.48 2.07 -4.62
CA SER A 12 -7.54 1.06 -4.58
C SER A 12 -7.04 -0.38 -4.53
N CYS A 13 -5.79 -0.64 -4.87
CA CYS A 13 -5.25 -2.00 -4.94
C CYS A 13 -3.89 -2.12 -4.25
N ARG A 14 -2.78 -1.92 -4.97
CA ARG A 14 -1.43 -2.18 -4.45
C ARG A 14 -1.10 -1.40 -3.17
N SER A 15 -1.38 -0.12 -3.14
CA SER A 15 -1.10 0.71 -1.96
C SER A 15 -1.99 0.33 -0.77
N GLN A 16 -3.23 -0.08 -1.02
CA GLN A 16 -4.13 -0.54 0.04
C GLN A 16 -3.64 -1.86 0.64
N ILE A 17 -3.18 -2.78 -0.20
CA ILE A 17 -2.59 -4.05 0.26
C ILE A 17 -1.36 -3.76 1.11
N ALA A 18 -0.49 -2.86 0.67
CA ALA A 18 0.71 -2.49 1.41
C ALA A 18 0.38 -1.87 2.78
N GLU A 19 -0.60 -0.98 2.83
CA GLU A 19 -1.05 -0.40 4.11
C GLU A 19 -1.56 -1.50 5.05
N ALA A 20 -2.39 -2.40 4.55
CA ALA A 20 -2.96 -3.49 5.35
C ALA A 20 -1.87 -4.41 5.89
N LEU A 21 -0.92 -4.81 5.06
CA LEU A 21 0.19 -5.67 5.48
C LEU A 21 1.14 -4.95 6.43
N GLY A 22 1.39 -3.67 6.23
CA GLY A 22 2.19 -2.88 7.16
C GLY A 22 1.57 -2.84 8.54
N LYS A 23 0.27 -2.63 8.63
CA LYS A 23 -0.48 -2.65 9.90
C LYS A 23 -0.52 -4.04 10.53
N HIS A 24 -0.56 -5.08 9.71
CA HIS A 24 -0.65 -6.46 10.19
C HIS A 24 0.71 -7.00 10.65
N LEU A 25 1.79 -6.69 9.92
CA LEU A 25 3.11 -7.30 10.14
C LEU A 25 4.10 -6.37 10.86
N ALA A 26 3.93 -5.07 10.78
CA ALA A 26 4.94 -4.09 11.21
C ALA A 26 4.38 -2.93 12.04
N ALA A 27 3.22 -3.09 12.65
CA ALA A 27 2.59 -2.04 13.45
C ALA A 27 3.45 -1.56 14.63
N ASP A 28 4.35 -2.41 15.10
CA ASP A 28 5.28 -2.12 16.19
C ASP A 28 6.55 -1.38 15.73
N VAL A 29 6.76 -1.25 14.43
CA VAL A 29 7.97 -0.65 13.86
C VAL A 29 7.67 0.68 13.16
N PHE A 30 6.60 0.74 12.35
CA PHE A 30 6.22 1.97 11.66
C PHE A 30 4.70 2.09 11.52
N GLU A 31 4.25 3.33 11.33
CA GLU A 31 2.84 3.61 11.02
C GLU A 31 2.65 3.56 9.51
N SER A 32 1.60 2.86 9.05
CA SER A 32 1.32 2.67 7.62
C SER A 32 0.16 3.54 7.18
N TYR A 33 0.36 4.25 6.07
CA TYR A 33 -0.66 5.06 5.39
C TYR A 33 -0.64 4.71 3.92
N SER A 34 -1.73 4.96 3.23
CA SER A 34 -1.76 4.86 1.77
C SER A 34 -2.57 5.99 1.18
N ALA A 35 -2.26 6.38 -0.04
CA ALA A 35 -2.96 7.45 -0.73
C ALA A 35 -2.70 7.37 -2.23
N GLY A 36 -3.44 8.14 -3.01
CA GLY A 36 -3.28 8.21 -4.45
C GLY A 36 -3.41 9.63 -4.99
N THR A 37 -3.15 9.78 -6.26
CA THR A 37 -3.36 11.04 -6.97
C THR A 37 -4.83 11.22 -7.36
N GLU A 38 -5.56 10.11 -7.42
CA GLU A 38 -7.00 10.07 -7.68
C GLU A 38 -7.63 9.08 -6.70
N THR A 39 -8.94 9.17 -6.50
CA THR A 39 -9.65 8.22 -5.65
C THR A 39 -10.59 7.34 -6.47
N ARG A 40 -10.93 6.18 -5.90
CA ARG A 40 -11.99 5.29 -6.40
C ARG A 40 -13.10 5.21 -5.35
N PRO A 41 -14.36 4.92 -5.76
CA PRO A 41 -15.47 4.81 -4.79
C PRO A 41 -15.25 3.70 -3.75
N ARG A 42 -14.44 2.68 -4.08
CA ARG A 42 -14.18 1.56 -3.18
C ARG A 42 -12.82 0.95 -3.47
N ILE A 43 -12.30 0.22 -2.49
CA ILE A 43 -11.09 -0.59 -2.65
C ILE A 43 -11.39 -1.72 -3.65
N ASN A 44 -10.39 -2.12 -4.44
CA ASN A 44 -10.55 -3.19 -5.42
C ASN A 44 -11.14 -4.45 -4.74
N PRO A 45 -12.29 -4.97 -5.23
CA PRO A 45 -12.96 -6.11 -4.58
C PRO A 45 -12.12 -7.38 -4.50
N ASP A 46 -11.27 -7.63 -5.50
CA ASP A 46 -10.39 -8.81 -5.49
C ASP A 46 -9.33 -8.68 -4.41
N ALA A 47 -8.80 -7.47 -4.19
CA ALA A 47 -7.86 -7.21 -3.12
C ALA A 47 -8.52 -7.45 -1.76
N VAL A 48 -9.74 -6.95 -1.57
CA VAL A 48 -10.51 -7.14 -0.32
C VAL A 48 -10.72 -8.63 -0.06
N ARG A 49 -11.18 -9.36 -1.07
CA ARG A 49 -11.45 -10.80 -0.97
C ARG A 49 -10.22 -11.60 -0.62
N LEU A 50 -9.13 -11.40 -1.34
CA LEU A 50 -7.91 -12.17 -1.15
C LEU A 50 -7.21 -11.85 0.17
N MET A 51 -7.20 -10.59 0.59
CA MET A 51 -6.63 -10.22 1.89
C MET A 51 -7.40 -10.83 3.04
N LYS A 52 -8.72 -10.95 2.91
CA LYS A 52 -9.53 -11.62 3.93
C LYS A 52 -9.25 -13.13 3.96
N GLN A 53 -9.12 -13.77 2.80
CA GLN A 53 -8.82 -15.19 2.71
C GLN A 53 -7.42 -15.55 3.25
N LEU A 54 -6.42 -14.75 2.91
CA LEU A 54 -5.02 -15.05 3.25
C LEU A 54 -4.64 -14.66 4.67
N TYR A 55 -5.14 -13.53 5.16
CA TYR A 55 -4.70 -12.95 6.44
C TYR A 55 -5.83 -12.69 7.42
N GLY A 56 -7.08 -12.89 7.02
CA GLY A 56 -8.22 -12.54 7.84
C GLY A 56 -8.42 -11.03 8.01
N ILE A 57 -7.85 -10.23 7.11
CA ILE A 57 -7.93 -8.76 7.18
C ILE A 57 -9.13 -8.28 6.39
N ASP A 58 -10.03 -7.54 7.04
CA ASP A 58 -11.12 -6.84 6.38
C ASP A 58 -10.69 -5.39 6.12
N MET A 59 -10.16 -5.13 4.92
CA MET A 59 -9.67 -3.80 4.57
C MET A 59 -10.76 -2.74 4.55
N GLU A 60 -11.98 -3.11 4.20
CA GLU A 60 -13.10 -2.16 4.12
C GLU A 60 -13.53 -1.64 5.49
N ALA A 61 -13.21 -2.37 6.56
CA ALA A 61 -13.55 -1.95 7.92
C ALA A 61 -12.68 -0.77 8.41
N THR A 62 -11.45 -0.65 7.91
CA THR A 62 -10.48 0.31 8.43
C THR A 62 -9.83 1.20 7.37
N GLN A 63 -10.01 0.89 6.09
CA GLN A 63 -9.34 1.59 5.00
C GLN A 63 -10.32 2.06 3.94
N TYR A 64 -9.94 3.10 3.22
CA TYR A 64 -10.71 3.64 2.10
C TYR A 64 -9.76 4.33 1.12
N SER A 65 -10.20 4.50 -0.12
CA SER A 65 -9.43 5.21 -1.15
C SER A 65 -9.39 6.70 -0.81
N LYS A 66 -8.19 7.30 -0.79
CA LYS A 66 -8.01 8.68 -0.38
C LYS A 66 -6.88 9.36 -1.14
N LEU A 67 -6.88 10.68 -1.11
CA LEU A 67 -5.87 11.50 -1.77
C LEU A 67 -4.64 11.70 -0.88
N ILE A 68 -3.51 12.01 -1.51
CA ILE A 68 -2.25 12.29 -0.81
C ILE A 68 -2.42 13.41 0.23
N GLU A 69 -3.22 14.43 -0.09
CA GLU A 69 -3.48 15.54 0.83
C GLU A 69 -4.28 15.15 2.07
N ASP A 70 -4.89 13.97 2.08
CA ASP A 70 -5.72 13.49 3.20
C ASP A 70 -4.92 12.72 4.26
N ILE A 71 -3.64 12.46 4.02
CA ILE A 71 -2.79 11.76 5.00
C ILE A 71 -1.88 12.78 5.71
N PRO A 72 -1.43 12.44 6.94
CA PRO A 72 -0.50 13.32 7.65
C PRO A 72 0.88 13.36 6.99
N PRO A 73 1.75 14.31 7.37
CA PRO A 73 3.14 14.29 6.92
C PRO A 73 3.80 12.96 7.24
N VAL A 74 4.59 12.44 6.30
CA VAL A 74 5.24 11.14 6.43
C VAL A 74 6.75 11.24 6.31
N ASP A 75 7.45 10.24 6.82
CA ASP A 75 8.91 10.18 6.79
C ASP A 75 9.41 9.47 5.52
N ILE A 76 8.68 8.45 5.07
CA ILE A 76 9.05 7.62 3.94
C ILE A 76 7.89 7.52 2.97
N VAL A 77 8.17 7.69 1.68
CA VAL A 77 7.19 7.49 0.61
C VAL A 77 7.62 6.28 -0.22
N VAL A 78 6.71 5.32 -0.36
CA VAL A 78 6.92 4.15 -1.21
C VAL A 78 5.92 4.20 -2.36
N THR A 79 6.41 4.37 -3.58
CA THR A 79 5.57 4.31 -4.77
C THR A 79 5.49 2.88 -5.28
N MET A 80 4.36 2.51 -5.87
CA MET A 80 4.06 1.12 -6.20
C MET A 80 4.31 0.77 -7.67
N GLY A 81 5.11 1.57 -8.38
CA GLY A 81 5.41 1.30 -9.78
C GLY A 81 4.40 1.86 -10.76
N CYS A 82 3.56 2.80 -10.33
CA CYS A 82 2.69 3.50 -11.24
C CYS A 82 3.52 4.50 -12.05
N ASN A 83 3.34 4.53 -13.37
CA ASN A 83 3.97 5.52 -14.26
C ASN A 83 3.35 6.91 -14.05
N VAL A 84 3.22 7.33 -12.80
CA VAL A 84 2.63 8.61 -12.49
C VAL A 84 3.69 9.46 -11.83
N GLU A 85 3.80 10.68 -12.31
CA GLU A 85 4.51 11.70 -11.58
C GLU A 85 3.78 11.87 -10.26
N CYS A 86 4.32 11.27 -9.20
CA CYS A 86 3.81 11.54 -7.88
C CYS A 86 3.99 13.02 -7.63
N PRO A 87 2.91 13.75 -7.25
CA PRO A 87 3.09 15.12 -6.84
C PRO A 87 4.09 15.18 -5.71
N TYR A 88 4.77 16.29 -5.59
CA TYR A 88 5.77 16.49 -4.56
C TYR A 88 5.16 16.26 -3.18
N LEU A 89 5.60 15.19 -2.53
CA LEU A 89 5.24 14.89 -1.16
C LEU A 89 6.51 14.98 -0.32
N PRO A 90 6.60 15.94 0.60
CA PRO A 90 7.79 16.08 1.44
C PRO A 90 8.02 14.80 2.25
N CYS A 91 9.23 14.27 2.19
CA CYS A 91 9.61 13.07 2.91
C CYS A 91 11.13 13.01 3.07
N LYS A 92 11.59 12.20 4.01
CA LYS A 92 13.03 12.00 4.23
C LYS A 92 13.62 10.99 3.25
N LYS A 93 12.81 10.02 2.82
CA LYS A 93 13.23 8.95 1.91
C LYS A 93 12.09 8.60 0.96
N ARG A 94 12.43 8.39 -0.31
CA ARG A 94 11.47 7.94 -1.33
C ARG A 94 12.02 6.69 -2.03
N VAL A 95 11.17 5.67 -2.18
CA VAL A 95 11.52 4.40 -2.81
C VAL A 95 10.40 4.00 -3.78
N ASP A 96 10.76 3.43 -4.92
CA ASP A 96 9.78 2.85 -5.85
C ASP A 96 9.93 1.32 -5.84
N TRP A 97 8.83 0.61 -5.55
CA TRP A 97 8.85 -0.85 -5.53
C TRP A 97 8.63 -1.49 -6.90
N GLY A 98 8.21 -0.73 -7.91
CA GLY A 98 8.11 -1.21 -9.28
C GLY A 98 7.18 -2.39 -9.50
N LEU A 99 6.03 -2.42 -8.81
CA LEU A 99 5.09 -3.54 -8.88
C LEU A 99 4.13 -3.40 -10.05
N GLU A 100 3.81 -4.51 -10.71
CA GLU A 100 2.77 -4.53 -11.73
C GLU A 100 1.39 -4.41 -11.09
N ASP A 101 0.45 -3.77 -11.80
CA ASP A 101 -0.93 -3.67 -11.35
C ASP A 101 -1.64 -4.99 -11.68
N PRO A 102 -2.11 -5.76 -10.67
CA PRO A 102 -2.76 -7.04 -10.90
C PRO A 102 -4.23 -6.93 -11.28
N THR A 103 -4.78 -5.73 -11.33
CA THR A 103 -6.21 -5.52 -11.60
C THR A 103 -6.61 -6.14 -12.93
N GLY A 104 -7.61 -7.04 -12.90
CA GLY A 104 -8.13 -7.70 -14.09
C GLY A 104 -7.27 -8.82 -14.65
N GLN A 105 -6.18 -9.21 -13.98
CA GLN A 105 -5.24 -10.22 -14.50
C GLN A 105 -5.42 -11.61 -13.86
N GLY A 106 -6.42 -11.79 -13.01
CA GLY A 106 -6.70 -13.07 -12.38
C GLY A 106 -6.01 -13.26 -11.02
N ASP A 107 -6.48 -14.26 -10.28
CA ASP A 107 -6.05 -14.49 -8.90
C ASP A 107 -4.57 -14.85 -8.77
N GLU A 108 -4.00 -15.59 -9.72
CA GLU A 108 -2.59 -15.98 -9.66
C GLU A 108 -1.67 -14.77 -9.68
N VAL A 109 -1.94 -13.79 -10.54
CA VAL A 109 -1.16 -12.55 -10.62
C VAL A 109 -1.36 -11.73 -9.35
N PHE A 110 -2.59 -11.67 -8.86
CA PHE A 110 -2.92 -10.98 -7.62
C PHE A 110 -2.16 -11.58 -6.44
N LEU A 111 -2.18 -12.90 -6.30
CA LEU A 111 -1.48 -13.60 -5.22
C LEU A 111 0.02 -13.37 -5.27
N ALA A 112 0.62 -13.39 -6.46
CA ALA A 112 2.04 -13.12 -6.64
C ALA A 112 2.37 -11.68 -6.20
N THR A 113 1.53 -10.72 -6.55
CA THR A 113 1.69 -9.32 -6.14
C THR A 113 1.60 -9.16 -4.62
N ILE A 114 0.62 -9.81 -3.99
CA ILE A 114 0.45 -9.76 -2.54
C ILE A 114 1.68 -10.34 -1.83
N ARG A 115 2.21 -11.46 -2.30
CA ARG A 115 3.41 -12.08 -1.72
C ARG A 115 4.63 -11.17 -1.86
N THR A 116 4.79 -10.53 -3.00
CA THR A 116 5.89 -9.59 -3.23
C THR A 116 5.78 -8.40 -2.27
N ILE A 117 4.59 -7.86 -2.08
CA ILE A 117 4.35 -6.77 -1.13
C ILE A 117 4.69 -7.21 0.29
N GLU A 118 4.24 -8.41 0.69
CA GLU A 118 4.54 -8.96 2.01
C GLU A 118 6.05 -9.04 2.25
N GLU A 119 6.81 -9.58 1.30
CA GLU A 119 8.27 -9.66 1.40
C GLU A 119 8.90 -8.28 1.56
N LYS A 120 8.46 -7.30 0.78
CA LYS A 120 8.98 -5.93 0.84
C LYS A 120 8.59 -5.24 2.15
N ILE A 121 7.42 -5.49 2.69
CA ILE A 121 7.03 -4.99 4.01
C ILE A 121 7.95 -5.54 5.10
N LEU A 122 8.26 -6.83 5.05
CA LEU A 122 9.15 -7.46 6.02
C LEU A 122 10.58 -6.93 5.91
N GLU A 123 11.07 -6.69 4.69
CA GLU A 123 12.37 -6.05 4.48
C GLU A 123 12.38 -4.63 5.07
N LEU A 124 11.34 -3.84 4.81
CA LEU A 124 11.22 -2.48 5.33
C LEU A 124 11.16 -2.49 6.86
N LYS A 125 10.41 -3.43 7.44
CA LYS A 125 10.33 -3.61 8.89
C LYS A 125 11.73 -3.83 9.47
N GLN A 126 12.54 -4.67 8.84
CA GLN A 126 13.89 -4.95 9.29
C GLN A 126 14.79 -3.72 9.19
N GLU A 127 14.69 -2.96 8.09
CA GLU A 127 15.46 -1.72 7.91
C GLU A 127 15.15 -0.68 8.98
N LEU A 128 13.89 -0.58 9.41
CA LEU A 128 13.43 0.47 10.32
C LEU A 128 13.43 0.05 11.80
N SER A 129 13.67 -1.22 12.07
CA SER A 129 13.70 -1.70 13.46
C SER A 129 15.09 -1.58 14.11
#